data_676b1bd0fb4c58f95013f5ca08cc6304
#
_entry.id   676b1bd0fb4c58f95013f5ca08cc6304
#
_cell.length_a   1.000
_cell.length_b   1.000
_cell.length_c   1.000
_cell.angle_alpha   90.00
_cell.angle_beta   90.00
_cell.angle_gamma   90.00
#
_symmetry.space_group_name_H-M   'P 1'
#
loop_
_entity.id
_entity.type
_entity.pdbx_description
1 polymer ?
#
loop_
_entity_poly.entity_id
_entity_poly.type
_entity_poly.pdbx_seq_one_letter_code
_entity_poly.pdbx_strand_id
1 'polypeptide(L)'
;MNFLVKFVSKQTTTKAWPVEMKEVVKMKAKDKHKEKEKKRLVGFRVEEDKCIWMKAGVVNFRLCDNVFDCYQCPFDTGMQRAMSSGNHSEIELKEPEWVKYLKSRYHGAERPCRHALTGRANAPKICTMNYECYHCAFDQMMDEIDTAELGEPPGYGSASGYKMAEGYYYHPGHCWVRFEHGGRVRIGFDDFVVKLFGVPQFLVLPPIGATLEKNRVGLFFGRDVNKAGALSPVTGTVLTLNQKVLDNPGISHGDPYHEGWLYVLEPNMPKRNLKGLYYGKESIQWMEQESSKLLSLVGPEYERLAATGAEPIGDVFGNFPELEWDQLVKTFLRAGI
;
A
#
# COMPACT_ATOMS: atom_id res chain seq x y z
N MET A 1 7.30 20.23 60.61
CA MET A 1 6.64 20.93 59.50
C MET A 1 6.68 19.97 58.30
N ASN A 2 5.59 19.21 58.12
CA ASN A 2 5.45 18.24 57.02
C ASN A 2 4.84 18.91 55.81
N PHE A 3 5.58 18.95 54.69
CA PHE A 3 5.02 19.33 53.39
C PHE A 3 4.58 18.04 52.67
N LEU A 4 3.27 17.84 52.63
CA LEU A 4 2.62 16.84 51.81
C LEU A 4 2.56 17.38 50.35
N VAL A 5 3.34 16.79 49.47
CA VAL A 5 3.23 17.01 48.03
C VAL A 5 2.07 16.13 47.54
N LYS A 6 0.97 16.76 47.13
CA LYS A 6 -0.14 16.09 46.42
C LYS A 6 0.28 15.78 45.00
N PHE A 7 0.46 14.51 44.69
CA PHE A 7 0.49 14.01 43.33
C PHE A 7 -0.92 14.09 42.71
N VAL A 8 -1.12 15.01 41.79
CA VAL A 8 -2.31 15.02 40.93
C VAL A 8 -2.04 14.06 39.77
N SER A 9 -2.64 12.87 39.83
CA SER A 9 -2.64 11.94 38.69
C SER A 9 -3.48 12.52 37.58
N LYS A 10 -2.85 12.99 36.50
CA LYS A 10 -3.55 13.24 35.25
C LYS A 10 -3.97 11.89 34.68
N GLN A 11 -5.24 11.56 34.80
CA GLN A 11 -5.85 10.47 34.04
C GLN A 11 -5.86 10.87 32.57
N THR A 12 -4.91 10.34 31.81
CA THR A 12 -4.96 10.37 30.35
C THR A 12 -6.07 9.44 29.89
N THR A 13 -7.19 10.01 29.44
CA THR A 13 -8.26 9.28 28.76
C THR A 13 -7.69 8.71 27.47
N THR A 14 -7.38 7.42 27.50
CA THR A 14 -7.03 6.67 26.28
C THR A 14 -8.25 6.65 25.37
N LYS A 15 -8.22 7.44 24.30
CA LYS A 15 -9.23 7.35 23.24
C LYS A 15 -9.21 5.93 22.69
N ALA A 16 -10.35 5.25 22.78
CA ALA A 16 -10.49 3.88 22.31
C ALA A 16 -10.37 3.81 20.77
N TRP A 17 -9.72 2.78 20.27
CA TRP A 17 -9.68 2.47 18.85
C TRP A 17 -11.09 2.37 18.26
N PRO A 18 -11.31 2.76 17.00
CA PRO A 18 -12.56 2.44 16.30
C PRO A 18 -12.87 0.95 16.40
N VAL A 19 -14.15 0.60 16.55
CA VAL A 19 -14.61 -0.78 16.81
C VAL A 19 -14.08 -1.76 15.76
N GLU A 20 -14.06 -1.32 14.48
CA GLU A 20 -13.55 -2.10 13.35
C GLU A 20 -12.07 -2.48 13.46
N MET A 21 -11.25 -1.59 14.04
CA MET A 21 -9.82 -1.86 14.22
C MET A 21 -9.54 -2.79 15.41
N LYS A 22 -10.43 -2.82 16.41
CA LYS A 22 -10.32 -3.78 17.54
C LYS A 22 -10.56 -5.21 17.07
N GLU A 23 -11.43 -5.40 16.08
CA GLU A 23 -11.70 -6.72 15.50
C GLU A 23 -10.52 -7.23 14.65
N VAL A 24 -9.91 -6.37 13.85
CA VAL A 24 -8.72 -6.73 13.06
C VAL A 24 -7.56 -7.16 13.95
N VAL A 25 -7.34 -6.47 15.07
CA VAL A 25 -6.30 -6.85 16.04
C VAL A 25 -6.64 -8.17 16.74
N LYS A 26 -7.93 -8.40 17.08
CA LYS A 26 -8.37 -9.67 17.69
C LYS A 26 -8.29 -10.86 16.72
N MET A 27 -8.56 -10.64 15.43
CA MET A 27 -8.43 -11.69 14.41
C MET A 27 -6.96 -12.11 14.24
N LYS A 28 -6.01 -11.16 14.19
CA LYS A 28 -4.56 -11.48 14.12
C LYS A 28 -4.07 -12.26 15.34
N ALA A 29 -4.58 -11.98 16.53
CA ALA A 29 -4.21 -12.71 17.75
C ALA A 29 -4.75 -14.15 17.79
N LYS A 30 -5.90 -14.43 17.14
CA LYS A 30 -6.45 -15.79 17.03
C LYS A 30 -5.76 -16.62 15.95
N ASP A 31 -5.33 -16.01 14.85
CA ASP A 31 -4.66 -16.72 13.76
C ASP A 31 -3.24 -17.18 14.16
N LYS A 32 -2.51 -16.43 14.99
CA LYS A 32 -1.19 -16.86 15.48
C LYS A 32 -1.21 -18.19 16.23
N HIS A 33 -2.33 -18.60 16.81
CA HIS A 33 -2.45 -19.92 17.48
C HIS A 33 -2.79 -21.08 16.54
N LYS A 34 -3.35 -20.81 15.35
CA LYS A 34 -3.66 -21.83 14.35
C LYS A 34 -2.54 -22.07 13.33
N GLU A 35 -1.59 -21.13 13.22
CA GLU A 35 -0.55 -21.16 12.19
C GLU A 35 0.62 -22.12 12.48
N LYS A 36 0.72 -22.67 13.70
CA LYS A 36 1.79 -23.62 14.05
C LYS A 36 1.67 -25.00 13.39
N GLU A 37 0.57 -25.34 12.75
CA GLU A 37 0.37 -26.66 12.09
C GLU A 37 0.39 -26.62 10.55
N LYS A 38 0.56 -25.48 9.89
CA LYS A 38 0.54 -25.38 8.42
C LYS A 38 1.87 -24.94 7.82
N LYS A 39 2.98 -25.56 8.21
CA LYS A 39 4.22 -25.51 7.41
C LYS A 39 4.22 -26.69 6.43
N ARG A 40 4.10 -26.35 5.16
CA ARG A 40 4.34 -27.03 3.88
C ARG A 40 3.07 -27.11 3.02
N LEU A 41 3.06 -26.18 2.05
CA LEU A 41 2.78 -26.50 0.64
C LEU A 41 2.97 -25.19 -0.16
N VAL A 42 4.14 -25.09 -0.77
CA VAL A 42 4.49 -24.09 -1.76
C VAL A 42 3.88 -24.56 -3.09
N GLY A 43 3.15 -23.68 -3.75
CA GLY A 43 2.65 -23.87 -5.10
C GLY A 43 1.27 -24.55 -5.16
N PHE A 44 0.31 -23.88 -5.78
CA PHE A 44 -1.06 -24.33 -6.08
C PHE A 44 -2.12 -24.18 -4.99
N ARG A 45 -2.44 -22.93 -4.60
CA ARG A 45 -3.66 -22.66 -3.80
C ARG A 45 -4.39 -21.35 -4.09
N VAL A 46 -4.06 -20.67 -5.17
CA VAL A 46 -4.71 -19.36 -5.48
C VAL A 46 -6.02 -19.53 -6.26
N GLU A 47 -6.25 -20.67 -6.89
CA GLU A 47 -7.49 -20.92 -7.63
C GLU A 47 -8.69 -21.29 -6.77
N GLU A 48 -8.48 -21.78 -5.55
CA GLU A 48 -9.57 -22.30 -4.72
C GLU A 48 -10.42 -21.19 -4.08
N ASP A 49 -9.86 -20.01 -3.87
CA ASP A 49 -10.54 -18.93 -3.14
C ASP A 49 -11.13 -17.81 -4.05
N LYS A 50 -11.00 -17.91 -5.36
CA LYS A 50 -11.57 -16.92 -6.30
C LYS A 50 -13.08 -17.06 -6.37
N CYS A 51 -13.79 -15.92 -6.18
CA CYS A 51 -15.25 -15.86 -6.34
C CYS A 51 -15.68 -16.38 -7.72
N ILE A 52 -16.81 -17.07 -7.79
CA ILE A 52 -17.38 -17.60 -9.05
C ILE A 52 -17.58 -16.49 -10.09
N TRP A 53 -17.97 -15.28 -9.67
CA TRP A 53 -18.14 -14.13 -10.55
C TRP A 53 -16.81 -13.58 -11.09
N MET A 54 -15.72 -13.74 -10.34
CA MET A 54 -14.37 -13.46 -10.80
C MET A 54 -13.90 -14.54 -11.78
N LYS A 55 -14.17 -15.83 -11.48
CA LYS A 55 -13.88 -16.94 -12.41
C LYS A 55 -14.66 -16.81 -13.72
N ALA A 56 -15.88 -16.26 -13.66
CA ALA A 56 -16.71 -15.98 -14.82
C ALA A 56 -16.32 -14.70 -15.58
N GLY A 57 -15.33 -13.91 -15.08
CA GLY A 57 -14.89 -12.67 -15.71
C GLY A 57 -15.86 -11.49 -15.58
N VAL A 58 -16.87 -11.61 -14.71
CA VAL A 58 -17.88 -10.55 -14.47
C VAL A 58 -17.34 -9.48 -13.52
N VAL A 59 -16.47 -9.85 -12.60
CA VAL A 59 -15.78 -8.94 -11.68
C VAL A 59 -14.27 -9.13 -11.80
N ASN A 60 -13.51 -8.04 -11.73
CA ASN A 60 -12.07 -8.06 -11.94
C ASN A 60 -11.31 -8.73 -10.79
N PHE A 61 -11.76 -8.51 -9.55
CA PHE A 61 -11.14 -9.11 -8.36
C PHE A 61 -12.15 -9.31 -7.24
N ARG A 62 -12.30 -10.55 -6.79
CA ARG A 62 -12.98 -10.92 -5.55
C ARG A 62 -12.56 -12.30 -5.09
N LEU A 63 -12.10 -12.41 -3.86
CA LEU A 63 -11.92 -13.70 -3.19
C LEU A 63 -13.23 -14.13 -2.53
N CYS A 64 -13.44 -15.43 -2.47
CA CYS A 64 -14.63 -15.98 -1.82
C CYS A 64 -14.43 -15.98 -0.31
N ASP A 65 -15.27 -15.25 0.41
CA ASP A 65 -15.32 -15.15 1.87
C ASP A 65 -16.41 -16.04 2.50
N ASN A 66 -17.15 -16.75 1.65
CA ASN A 66 -18.32 -17.57 2.05
C ASN A 66 -18.18 -19.05 1.67
N VAL A 67 -16.96 -19.58 1.63
CA VAL A 67 -16.64 -21.00 1.37
C VAL A 67 -17.38 -21.57 0.15
N PHE A 68 -17.56 -20.74 -0.88
CA PHE A 68 -18.31 -21.02 -2.11
C PHE A 68 -19.82 -21.32 -1.91
N ASP A 69 -20.38 -21.05 -0.74
CA ASP A 69 -21.83 -21.07 -0.57
C ASP A 69 -22.48 -19.84 -1.24
N CYS A 70 -22.55 -19.89 -2.58
CA CYS A 70 -23.13 -18.82 -3.39
C CYS A 70 -24.63 -18.63 -3.12
N TYR A 71 -25.34 -19.69 -2.70
CA TYR A 71 -26.79 -19.66 -2.47
C TYR A 71 -27.17 -18.69 -1.36
N GLN A 72 -26.38 -18.57 -0.30
CA GLN A 72 -26.58 -17.63 0.80
C GLN A 72 -25.68 -16.38 0.72
N CYS A 73 -24.93 -16.22 -0.37
CA CYS A 73 -23.99 -15.12 -0.53
C CYS A 73 -24.71 -13.81 -0.89
N PRO A 74 -24.63 -12.75 -0.06
CA PRO A 74 -25.24 -11.46 -0.37
C PRO A 74 -24.71 -10.83 -1.65
N PHE A 75 -23.43 -11.08 -1.96
CA PHE A 75 -22.81 -10.60 -3.19
C PHE A 75 -23.38 -11.32 -4.41
N ASP A 76 -23.49 -12.65 -4.38
CA ASP A 76 -24.09 -13.42 -5.46
C ASP A 76 -25.52 -12.98 -5.73
N THR A 77 -26.32 -12.83 -4.67
CA THR A 77 -27.70 -12.34 -4.76
C THR A 77 -27.76 -10.93 -5.38
N GLY A 78 -26.83 -10.06 -5.01
CA GLY A 78 -26.72 -8.70 -5.59
C GLY A 78 -26.37 -8.74 -7.08
N MET A 79 -25.41 -9.59 -7.47
CA MET A 79 -25.00 -9.76 -8.86
C MET A 79 -26.12 -10.35 -9.72
N GLN A 80 -26.81 -11.37 -9.23
CA GLN A 80 -27.97 -11.95 -9.93
C GLN A 80 -29.10 -10.93 -10.14
N ARG A 81 -29.39 -10.10 -9.13
CA ARG A 81 -30.38 -9.01 -9.26
C ARG A 81 -29.95 -7.97 -10.30
N ALA A 82 -28.69 -7.56 -10.27
CA ALA A 82 -28.14 -6.61 -11.25
C ALA A 82 -28.26 -7.16 -12.67
N MET A 83 -27.96 -8.43 -12.88
CA MET A 83 -28.10 -9.09 -14.17
C MET A 83 -29.57 -9.26 -14.60
N SER A 84 -30.48 -9.51 -13.66
CA SER A 84 -31.91 -9.69 -13.95
C SER A 84 -32.65 -8.38 -14.21
N SER A 85 -32.16 -7.26 -13.69
CA SER A 85 -32.80 -5.94 -13.82
C SER A 85 -32.63 -5.30 -15.20
N GLY A 86 -31.93 -5.93 -16.13
CA GLY A 86 -31.80 -5.46 -17.52
C GLY A 86 -31.09 -4.12 -17.70
N ASN A 87 -30.58 -3.53 -16.64
CA ASN A 87 -29.79 -2.30 -16.67
C ASN A 87 -28.33 -2.63 -17.00
N HIS A 88 -28.15 -3.55 -17.94
CA HIS A 88 -26.89 -3.66 -18.66
C HIS A 88 -26.79 -2.43 -19.55
N SER A 89 -26.24 -1.33 -19.06
CA SER A 89 -25.31 -0.63 -19.92
C SER A 89 -24.34 -1.72 -20.35
N GLU A 90 -24.44 -2.18 -21.60
CA GLU A 90 -23.42 -2.97 -22.24
C GLU A 90 -22.10 -2.28 -21.95
N ILE A 91 -21.41 -2.69 -20.86
CA ILE A 91 -19.98 -2.56 -20.81
C ILE A 91 -19.55 -3.57 -21.85
N GLU A 92 -19.67 -3.16 -23.14
CA GLU A 92 -18.86 -3.70 -24.20
C GLU A 92 -17.45 -3.57 -23.65
N LEU A 93 -16.94 -4.67 -23.12
CA LEU A 93 -15.51 -4.81 -22.83
C LEU A 93 -14.85 -4.70 -24.21
N LYS A 94 -14.64 -3.44 -24.66
CA LYS A 94 -13.98 -3.17 -25.92
C LYS A 94 -12.67 -3.88 -25.85
N GLU A 95 -12.56 -4.92 -26.66
CA GLU A 95 -11.33 -5.68 -26.79
C GLU A 95 -10.16 -4.69 -26.98
N PRO A 96 -9.13 -4.75 -26.13
CA PRO A 96 -8.00 -3.82 -26.23
C PRO A 96 -7.40 -3.81 -27.63
N GLU A 97 -6.99 -2.67 -28.12
CA GLU A 97 -6.43 -2.53 -29.48
C GLU A 97 -5.22 -3.45 -29.72
N TRP A 98 -4.39 -3.68 -28.71
CA TRP A 98 -3.26 -4.60 -28.80
C TRP A 98 -3.71 -6.06 -29.02
N VAL A 99 -4.84 -6.47 -28.44
CA VAL A 99 -5.42 -7.81 -28.63
C VAL A 99 -5.92 -7.97 -30.07
N LYS A 100 -6.64 -6.97 -30.57
CA LYS A 100 -7.08 -6.96 -31.98
C LYS A 100 -5.90 -7.04 -32.94
N TYR A 101 -4.85 -6.25 -32.67
CA TYR A 101 -3.62 -6.28 -33.46
C TYR A 101 -2.96 -7.66 -33.45
N LEU A 102 -2.78 -8.29 -32.28
CA LEU A 102 -2.17 -9.61 -32.17
C LEU A 102 -3.04 -10.71 -32.81
N LYS A 103 -4.36 -10.64 -32.64
CA LYS A 103 -5.30 -11.59 -33.31
C LYS A 103 -5.27 -11.47 -34.82
N SER A 104 -5.12 -10.27 -35.38
CA SER A 104 -5.03 -10.05 -36.82
C SER A 104 -3.71 -10.56 -37.39
N ARG A 105 -2.63 -10.55 -36.63
CA ARG A 105 -1.28 -10.89 -37.10
C ARG A 105 -0.91 -12.36 -36.91
N TYR A 106 -1.39 -13.01 -35.87
CA TYR A 106 -1.02 -14.37 -35.48
C TYR A 106 -2.25 -15.27 -35.38
N HIS A 107 -2.18 -16.46 -35.97
CA HIS A 107 -3.29 -17.41 -36.02
C HIS A 107 -2.91 -18.79 -35.48
N GLY A 108 -3.84 -19.49 -34.85
CA GLY A 108 -3.68 -20.86 -34.40
C GLY A 108 -2.49 -21.09 -33.48
N ALA A 109 -1.65 -22.05 -33.82
CA ALA A 109 -0.48 -22.45 -33.02
C ALA A 109 0.71 -21.47 -33.10
N GLU A 110 0.63 -20.45 -33.94
CA GLU A 110 1.69 -19.43 -34.10
C GLU A 110 1.48 -18.20 -33.24
N ARG A 111 0.49 -18.19 -32.37
CA ARG A 111 0.20 -17.06 -31.48
C ARG A 111 1.23 -16.95 -30.35
N PRO A 112 2.19 -16.02 -30.38
CA PRO A 112 3.11 -15.85 -29.26
C PRO A 112 2.37 -15.25 -28.05
N CYS A 113 2.73 -15.70 -26.85
CA CYS A 113 2.22 -15.12 -25.60
C CYS A 113 2.69 -13.65 -25.48
N ARG A 114 1.83 -12.75 -24.98
CA ARG A 114 2.19 -11.35 -24.74
C ARG A 114 3.44 -11.20 -23.85
N HIS A 115 3.59 -12.06 -22.85
CA HIS A 115 4.75 -12.05 -21.95
C HIS A 115 6.05 -12.46 -22.65
N ALA A 116 5.98 -13.36 -23.63
CA ALA A 116 7.14 -13.69 -24.47
C ALA A 116 7.49 -12.56 -25.43
N LEU A 117 6.48 -11.88 -26.02
CA LEU A 117 6.69 -10.73 -26.91
C LEU A 117 7.29 -9.52 -26.16
N THR A 118 6.93 -9.32 -24.91
CA THR A 118 7.43 -8.20 -24.07
C THR A 118 8.72 -8.53 -23.33
N GLY A 119 9.26 -9.75 -23.49
CA GLY A 119 10.49 -10.17 -22.80
C GLY A 119 10.32 -10.52 -21.32
N ARG A 120 9.10 -10.52 -20.80
CA ARG A 120 8.82 -10.92 -19.39
C ARG A 120 8.99 -12.42 -19.18
N ALA A 121 8.69 -13.23 -20.18
CA ALA A 121 8.97 -14.66 -20.17
C ALA A 121 10.22 -14.95 -20.98
N ASN A 122 11.22 -15.57 -20.35
CA ASN A 122 12.52 -15.86 -20.97
C ASN A 122 12.46 -16.96 -22.03
N ALA A 123 11.37 -17.70 -22.10
CA ALA A 123 11.17 -18.79 -23.07
C ALA A 123 10.04 -18.45 -24.06
N PRO A 124 10.15 -18.92 -25.31
CA PRO A 124 9.05 -18.82 -26.27
C PRO A 124 7.82 -19.54 -25.70
N LYS A 125 6.68 -18.83 -25.68
CA LYS A 125 5.41 -19.39 -25.23
C LYS A 125 4.31 -19.07 -26.21
N ILE A 126 3.52 -20.09 -26.54
CA ILE A 126 2.35 -19.97 -27.41
C ILE A 126 1.14 -19.60 -26.56
N CYS A 127 0.33 -18.65 -27.02
CA CYS A 127 -0.92 -18.27 -26.40
C CYS A 127 -2.03 -19.29 -26.72
N THR A 128 -2.48 -20.04 -25.72
CA THR A 128 -3.59 -21.00 -25.83
C THR A 128 -4.96 -20.40 -25.53
N MET A 129 -4.99 -19.16 -24.97
CA MET A 129 -6.21 -18.50 -24.47
C MET A 129 -6.71 -17.39 -25.41
N ASN A 130 -6.31 -17.40 -26.69
CA ASN A 130 -6.75 -16.40 -27.67
C ASN A 130 -6.56 -14.94 -27.23
N TYR A 131 -5.51 -14.67 -26.42
CA TYR A 131 -5.22 -13.39 -25.78
C TYR A 131 -6.25 -12.93 -24.72
N GLU A 132 -7.09 -13.84 -24.26
CA GLU A 132 -7.96 -13.59 -23.11
C GLU A 132 -7.17 -13.77 -21.80
N CYS A 133 -6.26 -12.82 -21.57
CA CYS A 133 -5.28 -12.90 -20.47
C CYS A 133 -5.92 -12.97 -19.09
N TYR A 134 -7.09 -12.35 -18.91
CA TYR A 134 -7.85 -12.37 -17.65
C TYR A 134 -8.31 -13.77 -17.20
N HIS A 135 -8.37 -14.74 -18.14
CA HIS A 135 -8.63 -16.17 -17.83
C HIS A 135 -7.35 -17.03 -17.83
N CYS A 136 -6.21 -16.46 -18.13
CA CYS A 136 -4.98 -17.20 -18.32
C CYS A 136 -4.23 -17.42 -17.01
N ALA A 137 -4.11 -18.66 -16.53
CA ALA A 137 -3.35 -18.98 -15.32
C ALA A 137 -1.87 -18.54 -15.40
N PHE A 138 -1.27 -18.56 -16.61
CA PHE A 138 0.09 -18.07 -16.79
C PHE A 138 0.17 -16.54 -16.63
N ASP A 139 -0.80 -15.81 -17.14
CA ASP A 139 -0.87 -14.36 -16.97
C ASP A 139 -1.02 -13.98 -15.49
N GLN A 140 -1.90 -14.68 -14.78
CA GLN A 140 -2.10 -14.52 -13.34
C GLN A 140 -0.82 -14.82 -12.56
N MET A 141 -0.12 -15.93 -12.88
CA MET A 141 1.15 -16.26 -12.26
C MET A 141 2.21 -15.17 -12.50
N MET A 142 2.31 -14.65 -13.72
CA MET A 142 3.25 -13.56 -14.04
C MET A 142 2.90 -12.29 -13.28
N ASP A 143 1.62 -12.00 -13.11
CA ASP A 143 1.15 -10.86 -12.32
C ASP A 143 1.41 -11.04 -10.81
N GLU A 144 1.31 -12.25 -10.29
CA GLU A 144 1.68 -12.57 -8.91
C GLU A 144 3.18 -12.42 -8.68
N ILE A 145 4.02 -12.89 -9.62
CA ILE A 145 5.48 -12.71 -9.57
C ILE A 145 5.81 -11.22 -9.57
N ASP A 146 5.27 -10.43 -10.49
CA ASP A 146 5.51 -8.98 -10.54
C ASP A 146 5.07 -8.26 -9.25
N THR A 147 4.00 -8.75 -8.63
CA THR A 147 3.51 -8.18 -7.37
C THR A 147 4.41 -8.55 -6.19
N ALA A 148 5.01 -9.74 -6.22
CA ALA A 148 5.94 -10.22 -5.20
C ALA A 148 7.37 -9.70 -5.40
N GLU A 149 7.81 -9.51 -6.65
CA GLU A 149 9.13 -8.99 -6.97
C GLU A 149 9.21 -7.49 -6.75
N LEU A 150 10.25 -7.07 -6.04
CA LEU A 150 10.51 -5.65 -5.77
C LEU A 150 11.12 -4.91 -6.97
N GLY A 151 11.63 -5.66 -7.95
CA GLY A 151 12.45 -5.12 -9.02
C GLY A 151 13.79 -4.58 -8.50
N GLU A 152 14.50 -3.82 -9.33
CA GLU A 152 15.74 -3.16 -8.92
C GLU A 152 15.45 -1.99 -7.95
N PRO A 153 16.37 -1.73 -6.98
CA PRO A 153 16.29 -0.53 -6.15
C PRO A 153 16.22 0.72 -7.02
N PRO A 154 15.45 1.75 -6.63
CA PRO A 154 15.38 2.99 -7.39
C PRO A 154 16.70 3.75 -7.33
N GLY A 155 16.95 4.63 -8.31
CA GLY A 155 17.92 5.69 -8.15
C GLY A 155 17.49 6.63 -7.01
N TYR A 156 18.45 7.23 -6.32
CA TYR A 156 18.19 8.12 -5.20
C TYR A 156 18.75 9.51 -5.45
N GLY A 157 17.92 10.52 -5.23
CA GLY A 157 18.33 11.89 -4.99
C GLY A 157 18.28 12.22 -3.50
N SER A 158 18.61 13.46 -3.15
CA SER A 158 18.52 13.97 -1.77
C SER A 158 17.93 15.36 -1.76
N ALA A 159 17.08 15.65 -0.76
CA ALA A 159 16.54 16.97 -0.47
C ALA A 159 16.68 17.25 1.04
N SER A 160 17.45 18.27 1.42
CA SER A 160 17.73 18.61 2.82
C SER A 160 18.21 17.41 3.67
N GLY A 161 19.02 16.51 3.09
CA GLY A 161 19.54 15.30 3.75
C GLY A 161 18.57 14.11 3.82
N TYR A 162 17.34 14.26 3.33
CA TYR A 162 16.38 13.15 3.17
C TYR A 162 16.56 12.48 1.81
N LYS A 163 16.54 11.15 1.80
CA LYS A 163 16.57 10.36 0.55
C LYS A 163 15.26 10.51 -0.19
N MET A 164 15.34 10.66 -1.51
CA MET A 164 14.20 10.72 -2.41
C MET A 164 14.39 9.69 -3.52
N ALA A 165 13.44 8.75 -3.67
CA ALA A 165 13.50 7.79 -4.76
C ALA A 165 13.09 8.44 -6.09
N GLU A 166 13.89 8.22 -7.12
CA GLU A 166 13.63 8.73 -8.47
C GLU A 166 12.47 7.96 -9.13
N GLY A 167 11.63 8.67 -9.86
CA GLY A 167 10.47 8.08 -10.53
C GLY A 167 9.28 7.80 -9.62
N TYR A 168 9.33 8.17 -8.33
CA TYR A 168 8.24 8.01 -7.38
C TYR A 168 7.42 9.30 -7.26
N TYR A 169 6.14 9.16 -6.96
CA TYR A 169 5.24 10.26 -6.61
C TYR A 169 5.14 10.36 -5.09
N TYR A 170 4.98 11.57 -4.57
CA TYR A 170 4.94 11.83 -3.14
C TYR A 170 3.64 12.51 -2.74
N HIS A 171 2.99 11.96 -1.72
CA HIS A 171 1.78 12.52 -1.15
C HIS A 171 2.13 13.52 -0.04
N PRO A 172 1.37 14.63 0.11
CA PRO A 172 1.61 15.60 1.18
C PRO A 172 1.61 15.03 2.61
N GLY A 173 1.10 13.85 2.82
CA GLY A 173 1.12 13.09 4.08
C GLY A 173 2.23 12.04 4.14
N HIS A 174 3.31 12.23 3.40
CA HIS A 174 4.54 11.43 3.47
C HIS A 174 4.39 9.94 3.15
N CYS A 175 3.46 9.61 2.26
CA CYS A 175 3.44 8.32 1.58
C CYS A 175 3.93 8.49 0.14
N TRP A 176 4.79 7.60 -0.32
CA TRP A 176 5.16 7.55 -1.74
C TRP A 176 4.30 6.56 -2.52
N VAL A 177 4.25 6.76 -3.84
CA VAL A 177 3.53 5.93 -4.80
C VAL A 177 4.46 5.60 -5.95
N ARG A 178 4.67 4.32 -6.23
CA ARG A 178 5.35 3.82 -7.42
C ARG A 178 4.34 3.10 -8.31
N PHE A 179 4.26 3.51 -9.57
CA PHE A 179 3.49 2.78 -10.57
C PHE A 179 4.25 1.55 -11.03
N GLU A 180 3.57 0.44 -11.08
CA GLU A 180 4.10 -0.84 -11.51
C GLU A 180 3.45 -1.31 -12.80
N HIS A 181 3.98 -2.38 -13.36
CA HIS A 181 3.39 -3.01 -14.53
C HIS A 181 1.93 -3.40 -14.26
N GLY A 182 1.08 -3.29 -15.29
CA GLY A 182 -0.36 -3.54 -15.14
C GLY A 182 -1.17 -2.41 -14.50
N GLY A 183 -0.53 -1.25 -14.23
CA GLY A 183 -1.21 -0.06 -13.68
C GLY A 183 -1.43 -0.12 -12.17
N ARG A 184 -0.88 -1.11 -11.49
CA ARG A 184 -0.87 -1.20 -10.03
C ARG A 184 0.00 -0.12 -9.43
N VAL A 185 -0.23 0.19 -8.17
CA VAL A 185 0.59 1.14 -7.43
C VAL A 185 1.08 0.51 -6.12
N ARG A 186 2.38 0.61 -5.89
CA ARG A 186 3.02 0.24 -4.64
C ARG A 186 3.15 1.48 -3.78
N ILE A 187 2.94 1.33 -2.49
CA ILE A 187 2.86 2.43 -1.53
C ILE A 187 3.75 2.12 -0.34
N GLY A 188 4.45 3.13 0.16
CA GLY A 188 5.23 3.07 1.38
C GLY A 188 5.41 4.45 2.01
N PHE A 189 6.12 4.51 3.12
CA PHE A 189 6.52 5.75 3.77
C PHE A 189 7.78 6.31 3.12
N ASP A 190 7.91 7.64 3.06
CA ASP A 190 9.14 8.29 2.64
C ASP A 190 10.20 8.34 3.75
N ASP A 191 11.43 8.69 3.39
CA ASP A 191 12.56 8.78 4.32
C ASP A 191 12.34 9.84 5.41
N PHE A 192 11.56 10.88 5.11
CA PHE A 192 11.25 11.93 6.08
C PHE A 192 10.42 11.38 7.24
N VAL A 193 9.30 10.71 6.95
CA VAL A 193 8.39 10.24 7.99
C VAL A 193 9.02 9.11 8.81
N VAL A 194 9.81 8.23 8.20
CA VAL A 194 10.46 7.16 8.95
C VAL A 194 11.55 7.69 9.88
N LYS A 195 12.29 8.73 9.49
CA LYS A 195 13.24 9.43 10.35
C LYS A 195 12.54 10.29 11.41
N LEU A 196 11.40 10.90 11.08
CA LEU A 196 10.66 11.74 12.01
C LEU A 196 10.12 10.95 13.21
N PHE A 197 9.47 9.80 12.96
CA PHE A 197 8.81 9.01 14.00
C PHE A 197 9.65 7.85 14.53
N GLY A 198 10.78 7.54 13.87
CA GLY A 198 11.63 6.40 14.20
C GLY A 198 10.98 5.05 13.83
N VAL A 199 11.53 3.98 14.37
CA VAL A 199 11.04 2.61 14.11
C VAL A 199 9.68 2.40 14.78
N PRO A 200 8.63 2.07 14.02
CA PRO A 200 7.33 1.79 14.60
C PRO A 200 7.34 0.43 15.33
N GLN A 201 6.73 0.36 16.49
CA GLN A 201 6.56 -0.88 17.24
C GLN A 201 5.39 -1.71 16.74
N PHE A 202 4.40 -1.07 16.14
CA PHE A 202 3.29 -1.75 15.47
C PHE A 202 2.90 -1.02 14.20
N LEU A 203 2.40 -1.80 13.27
CA LEU A 203 1.87 -1.34 11.99
C LEU A 203 0.59 -2.10 11.68
N VAL A 204 -0.47 -1.37 11.38
CA VAL A 204 -1.77 -1.95 11.01
C VAL A 204 -2.08 -1.53 9.59
N LEU A 205 -1.93 -2.45 8.66
CA LEU A 205 -2.23 -2.26 7.24
C LEU A 205 -3.69 -2.59 6.94
N PRO A 206 -4.27 -1.99 5.90
CA PRO A 206 -5.63 -2.30 5.48
C PRO A 206 -5.71 -3.77 5.00
N PRO A 207 -6.84 -4.48 5.21
CA PRO A 207 -6.97 -5.85 4.74
C PRO A 207 -6.98 -5.92 3.20
N ILE A 208 -6.53 -7.06 2.65
CA ILE A 208 -6.63 -7.35 1.22
C ILE A 208 -8.10 -7.30 0.80
N GLY A 209 -8.39 -6.69 -0.36
CA GLY A 209 -9.73 -6.46 -0.88
C GLY A 209 -10.42 -5.20 -0.33
N ALA A 210 -9.84 -4.51 0.66
CA ALA A 210 -10.39 -3.25 1.14
C ALA A 210 -10.24 -2.14 0.10
N THR A 211 -11.25 -1.31 -0.03
CA THR A 211 -11.19 -0.09 -0.85
C THR A 211 -10.71 1.07 0.02
N LEU A 212 -9.65 1.72 -0.41
CA LEU A 212 -9.12 2.93 0.20
C LEU A 212 -9.51 4.15 -0.63
N GLU A 213 -9.78 5.26 0.06
CA GLU A 213 -10.03 6.55 -0.56
C GLU A 213 -8.83 7.48 -0.35
N LYS A 214 -8.45 8.17 -1.40
CA LYS A 214 -7.39 9.18 -1.34
C LYS A 214 -7.68 10.23 -0.28
N ASN A 215 -6.66 10.63 0.48
CA ASN A 215 -6.74 11.60 1.59
C ASN A 215 -7.61 11.13 2.77
N ARG A 216 -7.90 9.83 2.87
CA ARG A 216 -8.49 9.20 4.06
C ARG A 216 -7.47 8.32 4.74
N VAL A 217 -7.61 8.11 6.04
CA VAL A 217 -6.71 7.24 6.79
C VAL A 217 -6.80 5.81 6.23
N GLY A 218 -5.67 5.33 5.69
CA GLY A 218 -5.57 4.00 5.08
C GLY A 218 -4.83 2.99 5.94
N LEU A 219 -3.99 3.45 6.88
CA LEU A 219 -3.22 2.59 7.78
C LEU A 219 -2.97 3.30 9.10
N PHE A 220 -2.54 2.53 10.11
CA PHE A 220 -2.11 3.07 11.40
C PHE A 220 -0.75 2.49 11.78
N PHE A 221 0.04 3.30 12.46
CA PHE A 221 1.29 2.88 13.05
C PHE A 221 1.48 3.55 14.42
N GLY A 222 2.45 3.08 15.17
CA GLY A 222 2.73 3.73 16.44
C GLY A 222 3.91 3.16 17.19
N ARG A 223 4.25 3.88 18.27
CA ARG A 223 5.35 3.60 19.17
C ARG A 223 4.94 3.92 20.59
N ASP A 224 5.18 3.02 21.52
CA ASP A 224 4.78 3.12 22.92
C ASP A 224 3.26 3.35 23.06
N VAL A 225 2.85 4.45 23.65
CA VAL A 225 1.44 4.83 23.79
C VAL A 225 0.94 5.67 22.60
N ASN A 226 1.85 6.12 21.74
CA ASN A 226 1.59 7.03 20.65
C ASN A 226 1.13 6.29 19.39
N LYS A 227 0.11 6.84 18.72
CA LYS A 227 -0.50 6.27 17.51
C LYS A 227 -0.71 7.34 16.48
N ALA A 228 -0.53 6.97 15.21
CA ALA A 228 -0.77 7.83 14.08
C ALA A 228 -1.53 7.11 12.97
N GLY A 229 -2.42 7.82 12.30
CA GLY A 229 -2.98 7.40 11.03
C GLY A 229 -2.17 7.99 9.89
N ALA A 230 -1.97 7.23 8.80
CA ALA A 230 -1.43 7.77 7.57
C ALA A 230 -2.48 7.74 6.46
N LEU A 231 -2.49 8.80 5.64
CA LEU A 231 -3.48 8.96 4.59
C LEU A 231 -3.12 8.09 3.38
N SER A 232 -4.13 7.47 2.78
CA SER A 232 -3.93 6.81 1.49
C SER A 232 -3.64 7.83 0.40
N PRO A 233 -2.54 7.70 -0.35
CA PRO A 233 -2.19 8.63 -1.41
C PRO A 233 -3.06 8.50 -2.66
N VAL A 234 -3.74 7.36 -2.84
CA VAL A 234 -4.58 7.06 -4.00
C VAL A 234 -5.86 6.32 -3.59
N THR A 235 -6.89 6.41 -4.43
CA THR A 235 -8.11 5.62 -4.31
C THR A 235 -7.95 4.32 -5.08
N GLY A 236 -8.21 3.17 -4.43
CA GLY A 236 -8.10 1.86 -5.07
C GLY A 236 -8.38 0.72 -4.11
N THR A 237 -8.28 -0.50 -4.62
CA THR A 237 -8.48 -1.75 -3.87
C THR A 237 -7.15 -2.36 -3.49
N VAL A 238 -6.98 -2.79 -2.24
CA VAL A 238 -5.76 -3.42 -1.73
C VAL A 238 -5.61 -4.80 -2.34
N LEU A 239 -4.51 -5.05 -3.04
CA LEU A 239 -4.20 -6.33 -3.68
C LEU A 239 -3.32 -7.22 -2.81
N THR A 240 -2.26 -6.65 -2.23
CA THR A 240 -1.30 -7.40 -1.42
C THR A 240 -0.65 -6.53 -0.36
N LEU A 241 -0.13 -7.17 0.67
CA LEU A 241 0.54 -6.53 1.81
C LEU A 241 1.97 -7.04 1.90
N ASN A 242 2.88 -6.18 2.36
CA ASN A 242 4.23 -6.58 2.66
C ASN A 242 4.29 -7.34 3.99
N GLN A 243 4.30 -8.66 3.91
CA GLN A 243 4.36 -9.50 5.11
C GLN A 243 5.65 -9.31 5.89
N LYS A 244 6.79 -9.06 5.20
CA LYS A 244 8.08 -8.81 5.85
C LYS A 244 8.01 -7.60 6.79
N VAL A 245 7.38 -6.51 6.34
CA VAL A 245 7.21 -5.29 7.15
C VAL A 245 6.19 -5.48 8.27
N LEU A 246 5.16 -6.30 8.07
CA LEU A 246 4.22 -6.65 9.15
C LEU A 246 4.88 -7.47 10.24
N ASP A 247 5.80 -8.37 9.88
CA ASP A 247 6.55 -9.19 10.84
C ASP A 247 7.69 -8.40 11.51
N ASN A 248 8.31 -7.47 10.77
CA ASN A 248 9.36 -6.59 11.25
C ASN A 248 9.19 -5.16 10.71
N PRO A 249 8.46 -4.28 11.41
CA PRO A 249 8.25 -2.89 10.98
C PRO A 249 9.52 -2.07 10.79
N GLY A 250 10.64 -2.48 11.40
CA GLY A 250 11.95 -1.82 11.24
C GLY A 250 12.47 -1.83 9.80
N ILE A 251 12.00 -2.74 8.95
CA ILE A 251 12.36 -2.78 7.52
C ILE A 251 11.91 -1.49 6.82
N SER A 252 10.72 -0.97 7.14
CA SER A 252 10.22 0.28 6.56
C SER A 252 11.06 1.51 6.95
N HIS A 253 11.77 1.44 8.09
CA HIS A 253 12.69 2.48 8.52
C HIS A 253 14.06 2.35 7.86
N GLY A 254 14.59 1.13 7.73
CA GLY A 254 15.93 0.89 7.18
C GLY A 254 16.02 1.07 5.67
N ASP A 255 15.00 0.66 4.96
CA ASP A 255 14.91 0.74 3.49
C ASP A 255 13.49 1.12 3.03
N PRO A 256 13.07 2.39 3.21
CA PRO A 256 11.69 2.79 2.99
C PRO A 256 11.21 2.67 1.54
N TYR A 257 12.11 2.73 0.56
CA TYR A 257 11.73 2.82 -0.86
C TYR A 257 11.79 1.51 -1.63
N HIS A 258 12.49 0.49 -1.09
CA HIS A 258 12.60 -0.80 -1.74
C HIS A 258 11.97 -1.90 -0.87
N GLU A 259 12.68 -2.45 0.14
CA GLU A 259 12.13 -3.53 0.99
C GLU A 259 10.98 -3.05 1.91
N GLY A 260 10.95 -1.77 2.25
CA GLY A 260 10.03 -1.17 3.22
C GLY A 260 8.68 -0.73 2.65
N TRP A 261 8.30 -1.18 1.44
CA TRP A 261 6.95 -0.93 0.94
C TRP A 261 5.88 -1.54 1.87
N LEU A 262 4.68 -0.99 1.86
CA LEU A 262 3.62 -1.36 2.80
C LEU A 262 2.55 -2.23 2.15
N TYR A 263 1.97 -1.76 1.06
CA TYR A 263 0.91 -2.46 0.33
C TYR A 263 0.85 -2.04 -1.14
N VAL A 264 0.19 -2.87 -1.94
CA VAL A 264 -0.07 -2.60 -3.36
C VAL A 264 -1.56 -2.39 -3.55
N LEU A 265 -1.93 -1.37 -4.33
CA LEU A 265 -3.31 -1.07 -4.73
C LEU A 265 -3.52 -1.24 -6.22
N GLU A 266 -4.73 -1.61 -6.59
CA GLU A 266 -5.28 -1.41 -7.93
C GLU A 266 -6.08 -0.10 -7.95
N PRO A 267 -5.57 0.97 -8.60
CA PRO A 267 -6.23 2.26 -8.59
C PRO A 267 -7.41 2.29 -9.55
N ASN A 268 -8.57 2.76 -9.09
CA ASN A 268 -9.78 2.84 -9.90
C ASN A 268 -9.66 3.84 -11.06
N MET A 269 -8.93 4.95 -10.85
CA MET A 269 -8.76 6.02 -11.81
C MET A 269 -7.33 6.58 -11.74
N PRO A 270 -6.33 5.94 -12.40
CA PRO A 270 -4.92 6.31 -12.25
C PRO A 270 -4.64 7.79 -12.49
N LYS A 271 -5.14 8.38 -13.58
CA LYS A 271 -4.92 9.80 -13.92
C LYS A 271 -5.48 10.77 -12.85
N ARG A 272 -6.63 10.45 -12.26
CA ARG A 272 -7.25 11.28 -11.22
C ARG A 272 -6.47 11.18 -9.89
N ASN A 273 -5.91 10.02 -9.63
CA ASN A 273 -5.13 9.75 -8.43
C ASN A 273 -3.79 10.51 -8.40
N LEU A 274 -3.19 10.80 -9.56
CA LEU A 274 -1.95 11.58 -9.65
C LEU A 274 -2.13 13.07 -9.26
N LYS A 275 -3.34 13.60 -9.41
CA LYS A 275 -3.58 15.02 -9.10
C LYS A 275 -3.30 15.31 -7.61
N GLY A 276 -2.38 16.25 -7.35
CA GLY A 276 -1.98 16.65 -5.99
C GLY A 276 -0.95 15.72 -5.34
N LEU A 277 -0.27 14.87 -6.12
CA LEU A 277 0.97 14.22 -5.75
C LEU A 277 2.13 15.02 -6.35
N TYR A 278 3.25 15.10 -5.63
CA TYR A 278 4.47 15.77 -6.10
C TYR A 278 5.33 14.77 -6.89
N TYR A 279 6.00 15.26 -7.94
CA TYR A 279 6.87 14.44 -8.78
C TYR A 279 8.09 15.23 -9.26
N GLY A 280 9.23 14.57 -9.40
CA GLY A 280 10.46 15.16 -9.94
C GLY A 280 10.91 16.36 -9.13
N LYS A 281 11.14 17.51 -9.79
CA LYS A 281 11.61 18.73 -9.13
C LYS A 281 10.63 19.29 -8.09
N GLU A 282 9.33 19.12 -8.30
CA GLU A 282 8.31 19.58 -7.35
C GLU A 282 8.39 18.79 -6.03
N SER A 283 8.71 17.50 -6.08
CA SER A 283 8.85 16.70 -4.86
C SER A 283 10.08 17.12 -4.05
N ILE A 284 11.17 17.51 -4.70
CA ILE A 284 12.38 18.02 -4.03
C ILE A 284 12.05 19.33 -3.29
N GLN A 285 11.43 20.28 -3.99
CA GLN A 285 11.05 21.58 -3.39
C GLN A 285 10.06 21.41 -2.23
N TRP A 286 9.11 20.49 -2.37
CA TRP A 286 8.18 20.15 -1.29
C TRP A 286 8.91 19.58 -0.08
N MET A 287 9.83 18.64 -0.27
CA MET A 287 10.60 18.04 0.83
C MET A 287 11.48 19.07 1.56
N GLU A 288 12.09 20.02 0.83
CA GLU A 288 12.82 21.14 1.42
C GLU A 288 11.92 22.01 2.32
N GLN A 289 10.67 22.24 1.90
CA GLN A 289 9.69 22.97 2.70
C GLN A 289 9.28 22.19 3.95
N GLU A 290 9.04 20.87 3.84
CA GLU A 290 8.70 20.02 5.00
C GLU A 290 9.88 19.95 5.99
N SER A 291 11.13 19.84 5.49
CA SER A 291 12.33 19.93 6.31
C SER A 291 12.42 21.27 7.04
N SER A 292 12.18 22.40 6.36
CA SER A 292 12.21 23.73 6.97
C SER A 292 11.16 23.89 8.06
N LYS A 293 9.95 23.33 7.88
CA LYS A 293 8.91 23.31 8.92
C LYS A 293 9.35 22.51 10.14
N LEU A 294 9.99 21.35 9.93
CA LEU A 294 10.50 20.53 11.03
C LEU A 294 11.57 21.29 11.82
N LEU A 295 12.53 21.92 11.13
CA LEU A 295 13.57 22.74 11.75
C LEU A 295 12.98 23.84 12.63
N SER A 296 11.91 24.49 12.18
CA SER A 296 11.23 25.55 12.95
C SER A 296 10.54 25.00 14.22
N LEU A 297 10.15 23.71 14.24
CA LEU A 297 9.55 23.07 15.42
C LEU A 297 10.59 22.57 16.42
N VAL A 298 11.72 22.07 15.95
CA VAL A 298 12.80 21.52 16.80
C VAL A 298 13.62 22.65 17.44
N GLY A 299 13.74 23.80 16.75
CA GLY A 299 14.37 24.99 17.31
C GLY A 299 15.78 25.27 16.77
N PRO A 300 16.37 26.41 17.18
CA PRO A 300 17.56 27.00 16.52
C PRO A 300 18.86 26.21 16.68
N GLU A 301 18.97 25.36 17.67
CA GLU A 301 20.16 24.51 17.85
C GLU A 301 20.27 23.46 16.75
N TYR A 302 19.13 22.83 16.41
CA TYR A 302 19.07 21.85 15.33
C TYR A 302 19.21 22.50 13.95
N GLU A 303 18.67 23.71 13.78
CA GLU A 303 18.80 24.51 12.57
C GLU A 303 20.27 24.81 12.26
N ARG A 304 21.07 25.10 13.28
CA ARG A 304 22.53 25.31 13.15
C ARG A 304 23.28 24.03 12.75
N LEU A 305 22.88 22.88 13.27
CA LEU A 305 23.45 21.57 12.88
C LEU A 305 23.07 21.21 11.44
N ALA A 306 21.84 21.40 11.03
CA ALA A 306 21.39 21.19 9.66
C ALA A 306 22.12 22.11 8.65
N ALA A 307 22.40 23.36 9.04
CA ALA A 307 23.15 24.32 8.21
C ALA A 307 24.61 23.90 7.96
N THR A 308 25.18 23.00 8.78
CA THR A 308 26.53 22.45 8.57
C THR A 308 26.56 21.25 7.63
N GLY A 309 25.43 20.87 7.01
CA GLY A 309 25.30 19.72 6.11
C GLY A 309 25.22 18.38 6.83
N ALA A 310 24.88 18.36 8.12
CA ALA A 310 24.62 17.13 8.86
C ALA A 310 23.38 16.40 8.29
N GLU A 311 23.46 15.08 8.16
CA GLU A 311 22.31 14.26 7.80
C GLU A 311 21.25 14.28 8.92
N PRO A 312 19.95 14.24 8.58
CA PRO A 312 18.89 14.10 9.58
C PRO A 312 19.09 12.83 10.41
N ILE A 313 18.91 12.94 11.71
CA ILE A 313 18.95 11.77 12.61
C ILE A 313 17.81 10.83 12.34
N GLY A 314 18.05 9.52 12.53
CA GLY A 314 17.08 8.48 12.20
C GLY A 314 15.87 8.35 13.12
N ASP A 315 15.80 9.13 14.21
CA ASP A 315 14.67 9.12 15.17
C ASP A 315 14.56 10.53 15.80
N VAL A 316 13.92 11.45 15.09
CA VAL A 316 13.77 12.84 15.57
C VAL A 316 12.91 12.87 16.83
N PHE A 317 11.73 12.25 16.80
CA PHE A 317 10.82 12.24 17.96
C PHE A 317 11.47 11.63 19.22
N GLY A 318 12.23 10.56 19.08
CA GLY A 318 12.90 9.93 20.22
C GLY A 318 14.07 10.74 20.79
N ASN A 319 14.67 11.64 20.00
CA ASN A 319 15.80 12.48 20.41
C ASN A 319 15.40 13.87 20.91
N PHE A 320 14.18 14.32 20.64
CA PHE A 320 13.66 15.63 21.05
C PHE A 320 12.39 15.46 21.88
N PRO A 321 12.51 15.27 23.21
CA PRO A 321 11.38 14.99 24.10
C PRO A 321 10.38 16.14 24.23
N GLU A 322 10.74 17.35 23.80
CA GLU A 322 9.87 18.53 23.74
C GLU A 322 8.86 18.47 22.57
N LEU A 323 9.09 17.59 21.57
CA LEU A 323 8.17 17.45 20.45
C LEU A 323 6.93 16.65 20.85
N GLU A 324 5.76 17.20 20.57
CA GLU A 324 4.50 16.52 20.80
C GLU A 324 4.12 15.63 19.60
N TRP A 325 3.90 14.34 19.84
CA TRP A 325 3.50 13.39 18.80
C TRP A 325 2.30 13.85 17.98
N ASP A 326 1.23 14.30 18.65
CA ASP A 326 0.00 14.75 18.00
C ASP A 326 0.22 15.97 17.11
N GLN A 327 1.13 16.86 17.50
CA GLN A 327 1.53 18.02 16.70
C GLN A 327 2.25 17.57 15.41
N LEU A 328 3.17 16.62 15.53
CA LEU A 328 3.89 16.06 14.37
C LEU A 328 2.94 15.34 13.41
N VAL A 329 2.03 14.51 13.93
CA VAL A 329 1.01 13.82 13.14
C VAL A 329 0.13 14.81 12.38
N LYS A 330 -0.37 15.86 13.06
CA LYS A 330 -1.20 16.87 12.45
C LYS A 330 -0.45 17.69 11.38
N THR A 331 0.80 18.02 11.66
CA THR A 331 1.60 18.87 10.76
C THR A 331 2.04 18.15 9.50
N PHE A 332 2.56 16.93 9.66
CA PHE A 332 3.23 16.20 8.57
C PHE A 332 2.34 15.12 7.95
N LEU A 333 1.66 14.30 8.75
CA LEU A 333 0.78 13.26 8.19
C LEU A 333 -0.57 13.80 7.73
N ARG A 334 -0.94 15.02 8.18
CA ARG A 334 -2.22 15.67 7.84
C ARG A 334 -3.44 14.84 8.19
N ALA A 335 -3.25 13.81 9.01
CA ALA A 335 -4.30 12.97 9.52
C ALA A 335 -4.84 13.61 10.82
N GLY A 336 -6.14 13.89 10.86
CA GLY A 336 -6.82 14.16 12.11
C GLY A 336 -6.94 12.85 12.91
N ILE A 337 -6.66 12.90 14.21
CA ILE A 337 -6.87 11.79 15.13
C ILE A 337 -8.36 11.62 15.39
#